data_a5f19869b7d7439ce7e88c9673c2b778
#
_entry.id   a5f19869b7d7439ce7e88c9673c2b778
#
_cell.length_a   1.000
_cell.length_b   1.000
_cell.length_c   1.000
_cell.angle_alpha   90.00
_cell.angle_beta   90.00
_cell.angle_gamma   90.00
#
_symmetry.space_group_name_H-M   'P 1'
#
loop_
_entity.id
_entity.type
_entity.pdbx_description
1 polymer ?
#
loop_
_entity_poly.entity_id
_entity_poly.type
_entity_poly.pdbx_seq_one_letter_code
_entity_poly.pdbx_strand_id
1 'polypeptide(L)'
;MATLGVSRSAGCRVSYLHGTLCYNSPVMVDTYLVPEKTVINAKGDGPAVDIGAASNRVFLATLSITNIIEQESLDISIYGSADGATWAPKPIASFPQKFYRGEHPLLLDLTKHGDVKVVRAHWEASRWGRGTEIPMFEFHVTLKEIPPQVLKEATAEAKTLA
;
A
#
# COMPACT_ATOMS: atom_id res chain seq x y z
N MET A 1 -26.32 27.92 -30.03
CA MET A 1 -25.11 28.63 -29.61
C MET A 1 -24.23 27.70 -28.85
N ALA A 2 -23.04 27.53 -29.33
CA ALA A 2 -22.02 26.58 -28.88
C ALA A 2 -21.47 26.88 -27.49
N THR A 3 -21.03 25.86 -26.77
CA THR A 3 -19.69 25.89 -26.21
C THR A 3 -19.18 24.51 -25.84
N LEU A 4 -18.14 24.15 -26.48
CA LEU A 4 -17.22 23.07 -26.34
C LEU A 4 -16.53 23.09 -24.98
N GLY A 5 -16.55 21.96 -24.28
CA GLY A 5 -15.63 21.64 -23.20
C GLY A 5 -14.52 20.72 -23.71
N VAL A 6 -13.37 21.27 -23.99
CA VAL A 6 -12.18 20.53 -24.43
C VAL A 6 -11.48 19.94 -23.23
N SER A 7 -11.48 18.62 -23.11
CA SER A 7 -10.55 17.85 -22.31
C SER A 7 -9.13 18.01 -22.91
N ARG A 8 -8.21 18.55 -22.14
CA ARG A 8 -6.79 18.60 -22.51
C ARG A 8 -6.01 17.57 -21.72
N SER A 9 -5.69 16.49 -22.37
CA SER A 9 -4.58 15.64 -22.01
C SER A 9 -3.28 16.46 -22.13
N ALA A 10 -2.57 16.62 -21.03
CA ALA A 10 -1.28 17.27 -21.00
C ALA A 10 -0.22 16.33 -21.61
N GLY A 11 -0.03 16.43 -22.92
CA GLY A 11 1.13 15.88 -23.59
C GLY A 11 2.33 16.76 -23.27
N CYS A 12 3.37 16.20 -22.69
CA CYS A 12 4.63 16.85 -22.46
C CYS A 12 5.29 17.16 -23.81
N ARG A 13 5.30 18.45 -24.22
CA ARG A 13 6.09 18.91 -25.35
C ARG A 13 7.53 19.14 -24.88
N VAL A 14 8.43 18.41 -25.52
CA VAL A 14 9.87 18.65 -25.39
C VAL A 14 10.20 19.97 -26.09
N SER A 15 10.50 21.00 -25.32
CA SER A 15 11.07 22.25 -25.81
C SER A 15 12.55 22.30 -25.44
N TYR A 16 13.40 22.17 -26.43
CA TYR A 16 14.85 22.43 -26.32
C TYR A 16 15.09 23.92 -26.23
N LEU A 17 15.40 24.42 -25.04
CA LEU A 17 16.13 25.69 -24.86
C LEU A 17 16.82 25.67 -23.48
N HIS A 18 18.15 25.73 -23.52
CA HIS A 18 19.07 25.86 -22.37
C HIS A 18 19.14 24.66 -21.40
N GLY A 19 19.89 23.65 -21.76
CA GLY A 19 20.82 22.90 -20.88
C GLY A 19 20.36 22.37 -19.54
N THR A 20 19.06 22.28 -19.24
CA THR A 20 18.55 21.64 -18.02
C THR A 20 18.04 20.26 -18.42
N LEU A 21 18.79 19.23 -18.11
CA LEU A 21 18.33 17.86 -18.12
C LEU A 21 17.16 17.76 -17.13
N CYS A 22 15.93 17.78 -17.65
CA CYS A 22 14.78 17.30 -16.87
C CYS A 22 15.00 15.81 -16.61
N TYR A 23 15.56 15.49 -15.46
CA TYR A 23 15.59 14.13 -14.97
C TYR A 23 14.14 13.73 -14.71
N ASN A 24 13.58 12.96 -15.63
CA ASN A 24 12.27 12.36 -15.45
C ASN A 24 12.45 11.26 -14.39
N SER A 25 12.46 11.65 -13.12
CA SER A 25 12.48 10.69 -12.03
C SER A 25 11.23 9.84 -12.18
N PRO A 26 11.33 8.51 -12.21
CA PRO A 26 10.14 7.67 -12.24
C PRO A 26 9.27 8.03 -11.03
N VAL A 27 8.01 8.32 -11.29
CA VAL A 27 7.04 8.58 -10.22
C VAL A 27 6.89 7.28 -9.46
N MET A 28 7.45 7.25 -8.26
CA MET A 28 7.35 6.09 -7.38
C MET A 28 6.04 6.16 -6.60
N VAL A 29 5.42 5.01 -6.42
CA VAL A 29 4.20 4.90 -5.60
C VAL A 29 4.57 5.13 -4.13
N ASP A 30 3.99 6.18 -3.54
CA ASP A 30 4.06 6.48 -2.10
C ASP A 30 2.67 6.97 -1.67
N THR A 31 1.92 6.12 -0.98
CA THR A 31 0.51 6.37 -0.67
C THR A 31 0.07 5.62 0.59
N TYR A 32 -1.17 5.83 0.99
CA TYR A 32 -1.81 5.11 2.09
C TYR A 32 -2.74 4.01 1.56
N LEU A 33 -2.58 2.78 2.05
CA LEU A 33 -3.60 1.72 1.93
C LEU A 33 -4.73 1.91 2.94
N VAL A 34 -4.40 2.46 4.11
CA VAL A 34 -5.35 2.89 5.12
C VAL A 34 -4.93 4.29 5.58
N PRO A 35 -5.79 5.31 5.47
CA PRO A 35 -5.47 6.67 5.85
C PRO A 35 -5.05 6.81 7.31
N GLU A 36 -4.29 7.85 7.63
CA GLU A 36 -3.93 8.21 9.01
C GLU A 36 -5.18 8.42 9.88
N LYS A 37 -5.03 8.11 11.17
CA LYS A 37 -6.09 8.27 12.17
C LYS A 37 -7.38 7.49 11.87
N THR A 38 -7.26 6.41 11.11
CA THR A 38 -8.39 5.50 10.90
C THR A 38 -8.67 4.74 12.19
N VAL A 39 -9.85 4.94 12.74
CA VAL A 39 -10.34 4.24 13.93
C VAL A 39 -11.34 3.19 13.49
N ILE A 40 -11.12 1.95 13.90
CA ILE A 40 -12.00 0.83 13.60
C ILE A 40 -12.49 0.14 14.86
N ASN A 41 -13.68 -0.43 14.77
CA ASN A 41 -14.30 -1.24 15.82
C ASN A 41 -14.89 -2.55 15.28
N ALA A 42 -14.74 -2.80 14.01
CA ALA A 42 -15.25 -4.00 13.32
C ALA A 42 -14.37 -4.29 12.09
N LYS A 43 -14.62 -5.42 11.45
CA LYS A 43 -13.97 -5.75 10.18
C LYS A 43 -14.37 -4.77 9.08
N GLY A 44 -13.46 -4.55 8.15
CA GLY A 44 -13.70 -3.66 7.03
C GLY A 44 -12.60 -3.70 5.99
N ASP A 45 -12.79 -2.89 4.97
CA ASP A 45 -11.88 -2.74 3.83
C ASP A 45 -11.41 -1.30 3.71
N GLY A 46 -10.16 -1.14 3.36
CA GLY A 46 -9.59 0.15 2.99
C GLY A 46 -9.92 0.57 1.55
N PRO A 47 -9.50 1.76 1.17
CA PRO A 47 -9.66 2.24 -0.20
C PRO A 47 -8.89 1.36 -1.19
N ALA A 48 -9.37 1.31 -2.42
CA ALA A 48 -8.67 0.70 -3.53
C ALA A 48 -7.56 1.66 -4.01
N VAL A 49 -6.33 1.16 -4.06
CA VAL A 49 -5.15 1.93 -4.46
C VAL A 49 -4.61 1.37 -5.76
N ASP A 50 -4.50 2.23 -6.78
CA ASP A 50 -3.93 1.88 -8.07
C ASP A 50 -2.39 1.84 -7.98
N ILE A 51 -1.82 0.70 -8.36
CA ILE A 51 -0.38 0.45 -8.42
C ILE A 51 0.07 0.11 -9.85
N GLY A 52 -0.79 0.32 -10.83
CA GLY A 52 -0.49 -0.02 -12.23
C GLY A 52 0.68 0.75 -12.82
N ALA A 53 0.98 1.94 -12.29
CA ALA A 53 2.10 2.78 -12.72
C ALA A 53 3.44 2.42 -12.04
N ALA A 54 3.46 1.48 -11.09
CA ALA A 54 4.67 1.10 -10.37
C ALA A 54 5.71 0.48 -11.31
N SER A 55 6.97 0.88 -11.14
CA SER A 55 8.07 0.51 -12.04
C SER A 55 8.63 -0.89 -11.77
N ASN A 56 8.65 -1.34 -10.52
CA ASN A 56 9.30 -2.61 -10.16
C ASN A 56 8.42 -3.62 -9.42
N ARG A 57 7.20 -3.23 -9.04
CA ARG A 57 6.19 -4.06 -8.38
C ARG A 57 6.62 -4.68 -7.03
N VAL A 58 7.60 -4.09 -6.37
CA VAL A 58 8.01 -4.45 -5.01
C VAL A 58 7.77 -3.26 -4.09
N PHE A 59 7.04 -3.48 -3.02
CA PHE A 59 6.59 -2.43 -2.12
C PHE A 59 6.93 -2.77 -0.67
N LEU A 60 7.13 -1.74 0.12
CA LEU A 60 7.14 -1.81 1.56
C LEU A 60 5.79 -1.30 2.08
N ALA A 61 5.00 -2.17 2.67
CA ALA A 61 3.81 -1.80 3.42
C ALA A 61 4.18 -1.66 4.89
N THR A 62 3.86 -0.54 5.52
CA THR A 62 4.12 -0.32 6.94
C THR A 62 2.81 -0.07 7.67
N LEU A 63 2.48 -0.98 8.58
CA LEU A 63 1.36 -0.83 9.50
C LEU A 63 1.83 -0.09 10.74
N SER A 64 1.21 1.04 11.05
CA SER A 64 1.46 1.82 12.26
C SER A 64 0.20 1.82 13.13
N ILE A 65 0.26 1.20 14.30
CA ILE A 65 -0.81 1.17 15.29
C ILE A 65 -0.53 2.23 16.34
N THR A 66 -1.36 3.25 16.41
CA THR A 66 -1.19 4.42 17.28
C THR A 66 -1.97 4.30 18.58
N ASN A 67 -3.16 3.69 18.54
CA ASN A 67 -3.97 3.49 19.74
C ASN A 67 -4.73 2.15 19.68
N ILE A 68 -4.90 1.53 20.85
CA ILE A 68 -5.67 0.29 21.04
C ILE A 68 -6.34 0.30 22.42
N ILE A 69 -7.39 -0.52 22.57
CA ILE A 69 -7.88 -1.00 23.87
C ILE A 69 -7.20 -2.35 24.17
N GLU A 70 -6.90 -2.63 25.42
CA GLU A 70 -6.23 -3.88 25.82
C GLU A 70 -7.09 -5.13 25.53
N GLN A 71 -6.43 -6.28 25.39
CA GLN A 71 -7.02 -7.60 25.12
C GLN A 71 -7.70 -7.69 23.74
N GLU A 72 -7.07 -7.14 22.74
CA GLU A 72 -7.54 -7.13 21.36
C GLU A 72 -6.46 -7.62 20.41
N SER A 73 -6.90 -8.08 19.25
CA SER A 73 -6.01 -8.43 18.14
C SER A 73 -6.49 -7.77 16.85
N LEU A 74 -5.53 -7.39 16.04
CA LEU A 74 -5.73 -6.83 14.71
C LEU A 74 -5.06 -7.72 13.69
N ASP A 75 -5.87 -8.20 12.74
CA ASP A 75 -5.43 -8.94 11.57
C ASP A 75 -5.61 -8.04 10.34
N ILE A 76 -4.55 -7.85 9.57
CA ILE A 76 -4.58 -7.06 8.34
C ILE A 76 -4.02 -7.88 7.20
N SER A 77 -4.78 -7.94 6.11
CA SER A 77 -4.45 -8.64 4.89
C SER A 77 -4.53 -7.70 3.68
N ILE A 78 -3.65 -7.90 2.71
CA ILE A 78 -3.62 -7.11 1.47
C ILE A 78 -4.16 -7.98 0.34
N TYR A 79 -5.22 -7.50 -0.32
CA TYR A 79 -5.85 -8.13 -1.46
C TYR A 79 -5.52 -7.39 -2.75
N GLY A 80 -5.43 -8.14 -3.83
CA GLY A 80 -5.20 -7.61 -5.16
C GLY A 80 -6.40 -7.78 -6.07
N SER A 81 -6.48 -6.91 -7.06
CA SER A 81 -7.45 -6.93 -8.13
C SER A 81 -6.83 -6.48 -9.44
N ALA A 82 -7.33 -7.00 -10.55
CA ALA A 82 -6.95 -6.56 -11.89
C ALA A 82 -7.73 -5.32 -12.35
N ASP A 83 -8.94 -5.15 -11.86
CA ASP A 83 -9.92 -4.13 -12.30
C ASP A 83 -10.44 -3.22 -11.17
N GLY A 84 -10.10 -3.52 -9.91
CA GLY A 84 -10.61 -2.82 -8.74
C GLY A 84 -12.04 -3.18 -8.33
N ALA A 85 -12.73 -4.03 -9.09
CA ALA A 85 -14.09 -4.50 -8.82
C ALA A 85 -14.10 -5.94 -8.29
N THR A 86 -13.35 -6.82 -8.94
CA THR A 86 -13.26 -8.24 -8.57
C THR A 86 -11.99 -8.50 -7.76
N TRP A 87 -12.15 -8.88 -6.51
CA TRP A 87 -11.03 -9.12 -5.59
C TRP A 87 -10.69 -10.60 -5.51
N ALA A 88 -9.40 -10.89 -5.42
CA ALA A 88 -8.92 -12.26 -5.27
C ALA A 88 -9.51 -12.89 -4.00
N PRO A 89 -9.83 -14.19 -4.00
CA PRO A 89 -10.41 -14.89 -2.84
C PRO A 89 -9.41 -15.09 -1.70
N LYS A 90 -8.11 -14.96 -1.99
CA LYS A 90 -7.03 -15.09 -1.03
C LYS A 90 -6.20 -13.80 -0.99
N PRO A 91 -5.72 -13.40 0.19
CA PRO A 91 -4.80 -12.27 0.28
C PRO A 91 -3.48 -12.57 -0.42
N ILE A 92 -2.87 -11.55 -0.99
CA ILE A 92 -1.51 -11.64 -1.55
C ILE A 92 -0.49 -11.68 -0.42
N ALA A 93 -0.72 -10.90 0.61
CA ALA A 93 0.11 -10.84 1.81
C ALA A 93 -0.73 -10.49 3.03
N SER A 94 -0.27 -10.89 4.21
CA SER A 94 -0.91 -10.58 5.48
C SER A 94 0.13 -10.18 6.49
N PHE A 95 -0.17 -9.17 7.29
CA PHE A 95 0.64 -8.86 8.46
C PHE A 95 0.44 -9.97 9.50
N PRO A 96 1.48 -10.33 10.26
CA PRO A 96 1.30 -11.14 11.45
C PRO A 96 0.33 -10.45 12.41
N GLN A 97 -0.56 -11.21 13.06
CA GLN A 97 -1.52 -10.69 14.02
C GLN A 97 -0.86 -9.77 15.06
N LYS A 98 -1.46 -8.63 15.33
CA LYS A 98 -0.92 -7.59 16.22
C LYS A 98 -1.81 -7.35 17.43
N PHE A 99 -1.15 -7.11 18.56
CA PHE A 99 -1.77 -6.94 19.87
C PHE A 99 -1.36 -5.63 20.56
N TYR A 100 -0.37 -4.92 20.00
CA TYR A 100 0.26 -3.76 20.64
C TYR A 100 0.51 -2.64 19.63
N ARG A 101 0.65 -1.44 20.17
CA ARG A 101 1.10 -0.27 19.40
C ARG A 101 2.48 -0.51 18.82
N GLY A 102 2.75 0.09 17.70
CA GLY A 102 4.05 0.05 17.05
C GLY A 102 3.97 0.07 15.53
N GLU A 103 5.13 0.05 14.91
CA GLU A 103 5.30 0.00 13.47
C GLU A 103 5.73 -1.39 13.03
N HIS A 104 5.11 -1.88 11.99
CA HIS A 104 5.31 -3.23 11.49
C HIS A 104 5.47 -3.18 9.97
N PRO A 105 6.69 -3.35 9.45
CA PRO A 105 6.91 -3.42 8.02
C PRO A 105 6.55 -4.80 7.46
N LEU A 106 6.06 -4.81 6.22
CA LEU A 106 5.78 -6.00 5.43
C LEU A 106 6.25 -5.77 4.00
N LEU A 107 7.10 -6.65 3.50
CA LEU A 107 7.49 -6.64 2.10
C LEU A 107 6.38 -7.25 1.24
N LEU A 108 5.88 -6.47 0.28
CA LEU A 108 4.88 -6.89 -0.68
C LEU A 108 5.54 -7.06 -2.05
N ASP A 109 5.79 -8.29 -2.43
CA ASP A 109 6.36 -8.64 -3.74
C ASP A 109 5.24 -9.06 -4.70
N LEU A 110 4.98 -8.22 -5.68
CA LEU A 110 4.00 -8.44 -6.74
C LEU A 110 4.63 -8.80 -8.09
N THR A 111 5.90 -9.17 -8.13
CA THR A 111 6.58 -9.53 -9.38
C THR A 111 5.96 -10.75 -10.06
N LYS A 112 5.38 -11.67 -9.26
CA LYS A 112 4.66 -12.87 -9.75
C LYS A 112 3.17 -12.63 -9.98
N HIS A 113 2.66 -11.45 -9.65
CA HIS A 113 1.24 -11.07 -9.76
C HIS A 113 1.08 -9.92 -10.76
N GLY A 114 1.51 -10.15 -12.00
CA GLY A 114 1.51 -9.13 -13.06
C GLY A 114 0.13 -8.62 -13.47
N ASP A 115 -0.90 -9.40 -13.20
CA ASP A 115 -2.31 -9.09 -13.42
C ASP A 115 -2.90 -8.10 -12.41
N VAL A 116 -2.31 -8.02 -11.20
CA VAL A 116 -2.80 -7.12 -10.14
C VAL A 116 -2.46 -5.68 -10.46
N LYS A 117 -3.45 -4.82 -10.60
CA LYS A 117 -3.29 -3.37 -10.84
C LYS A 117 -3.75 -2.53 -9.66
N VAL A 118 -4.60 -3.09 -8.83
CA VAL A 118 -5.19 -2.40 -7.68
C VAL A 118 -5.03 -3.26 -6.44
N VAL A 119 -4.70 -2.64 -5.31
CA VAL A 119 -4.58 -3.32 -4.01
C VAL A 119 -5.44 -2.60 -2.96
N ARG A 120 -5.90 -3.34 -1.97
CA ARG A 120 -6.56 -2.79 -0.79
C ARG A 120 -6.16 -3.56 0.47
N ALA A 121 -6.24 -2.90 1.61
CA ALA A 121 -6.16 -3.56 2.90
C ALA A 121 -7.55 -4.03 3.33
N HIS A 122 -7.60 -5.22 3.92
CA HIS A 122 -8.74 -5.74 4.66
C HIS A 122 -8.32 -5.94 6.10
N TRP A 123 -9.14 -5.57 7.06
CA TRP A 123 -8.84 -5.73 8.48
C TRP A 123 -9.96 -6.42 9.23
N GLU A 124 -9.55 -7.13 10.25
CA GLU A 124 -10.44 -7.76 11.22
C GLU A 124 -9.91 -7.49 12.62
N ALA A 125 -10.75 -6.93 13.48
CA ALA A 125 -10.44 -6.72 14.89
C ALA A 125 -11.22 -7.73 15.73
N SER A 126 -10.50 -8.42 16.60
CA SER A 126 -11.09 -9.43 17.50
C SER A 126 -10.73 -9.09 18.93
N ARG A 127 -11.67 -9.31 19.84
CA ARG A 127 -11.45 -9.17 21.26
C ARG A 127 -11.51 -10.53 21.95
N TRP A 128 -10.55 -10.76 22.84
CA TRP A 128 -10.51 -11.95 23.70
C TRP A 128 -10.43 -11.51 25.14
N GLY A 129 -11.29 -12.00 25.98
CA GLY A 129 -11.36 -11.60 27.38
C GLY A 129 -12.78 -11.38 27.84
N ARG A 130 -12.94 -11.16 29.14
CA ARG A 130 -14.23 -10.89 29.77
C ARG A 130 -14.48 -9.38 29.75
N GLY A 131 -15.23 -8.91 28.78
CA GLY A 131 -15.61 -7.51 28.72
C GLY A 131 -16.67 -7.29 27.64
N THR A 132 -17.47 -6.25 27.82
CA THR A 132 -18.53 -5.84 26.88
C THR A 132 -18.08 -4.69 25.97
N GLU A 133 -16.83 -4.22 26.10
CA GLU A 133 -16.30 -3.15 25.29
C GLU A 133 -16.06 -3.63 23.86
N ILE A 134 -16.39 -2.75 22.92
CA ILE A 134 -16.17 -2.99 21.49
C ILE A 134 -14.68 -2.84 21.21
N PRO A 135 -14.05 -3.72 20.38
CA PRO A 135 -12.66 -3.55 19.98
C PRO A 135 -12.44 -2.19 19.33
N MET A 136 -11.28 -1.58 19.59
CA MET A 136 -10.92 -0.31 18.99
C MET A 136 -9.43 -0.27 18.65
N PHE A 137 -9.13 -0.10 17.37
CA PHE A 137 -7.79 0.17 16.86
C PHE A 137 -7.77 1.50 16.13
N GLU A 138 -6.79 2.33 16.43
CA GLU A 138 -6.41 3.45 15.59
C GLU A 138 -5.10 3.12 14.90
N PHE A 139 -5.12 3.08 13.58
CA PHE A 139 -3.96 2.70 12.78
C PHE A 139 -4.00 3.32 11.39
N HIS A 140 -2.89 3.20 10.71
CA HIS A 140 -2.79 3.47 9.27
C HIS A 140 -1.82 2.48 8.63
N VAL A 141 -1.90 2.35 7.32
CA VAL A 141 -0.99 1.53 6.51
C VAL A 141 -0.48 2.36 5.35
N THR A 142 0.83 2.56 5.30
CA THR A 142 1.50 3.19 4.17
C THR A 142 1.97 2.14 3.17
N LEU A 143 1.99 2.50 1.90
CA LEU A 143 2.53 1.68 0.82
C LEU A 143 3.55 2.49 0.03
N LYS A 144 4.81 2.05 0.04
CA LYS A 144 5.91 2.70 -0.66
C LYS A 144 6.58 1.74 -1.63
N GLU A 145 6.73 2.16 -2.87
CA GLU A 145 7.50 1.40 -3.85
C GLU A 145 8.99 1.43 -3.48
N ILE A 146 9.65 0.27 -3.51
CA ILE A 146 11.08 0.18 -3.23
C ILE A 146 11.85 0.53 -4.51
N PRO A 147 12.81 1.48 -4.45
CA PRO A 147 13.62 1.84 -5.61
C PRO A 147 14.36 0.63 -6.20
N PRO A 148 14.45 0.50 -7.54
CA PRO A 148 15.16 -0.61 -8.17
C PRO A 148 16.64 -0.71 -7.77
N GLN A 149 17.27 0.41 -7.46
CA GLN A 149 18.66 0.47 -7.00
C GLN A 149 18.83 -0.25 -5.67
N VAL A 150 17.93 0.02 -4.71
CA VAL A 150 17.95 -0.61 -3.37
C VAL A 150 17.78 -2.13 -3.47
N LEU A 151 16.89 -2.59 -4.37
CA LEU A 151 16.71 -4.03 -4.62
C LEU A 151 17.95 -4.69 -5.20
N LYS A 152 18.66 -4.01 -6.11
CA LYS A 152 19.91 -4.52 -6.69
C LYS A 152 21.02 -4.61 -5.64
N GLU A 153 21.18 -3.59 -4.81
CA GLU A 153 22.16 -3.55 -3.74
C GLU A 153 21.90 -4.66 -2.71
N ALA A 154 20.66 -4.80 -2.22
CA ALA A 154 20.29 -5.86 -1.29
C ALA A 154 20.53 -7.27 -1.87
N THR A 155 20.26 -7.46 -3.17
CA THR A 155 20.49 -8.74 -3.84
C THR A 155 21.98 -9.04 -4.00
N ALA A 156 22.81 -8.01 -4.25
CA ALA A 156 24.26 -8.16 -4.36
C ALA A 156 24.89 -8.53 -3.02
N GLU A 157 24.48 -7.87 -1.93
CA GLU A 157 24.93 -8.18 -0.58
C GLU A 157 24.54 -9.61 -0.17
N ALA A 158 23.32 -10.05 -0.43
CA ALA A 158 22.88 -11.40 -0.13
C ALA A 158 23.70 -12.47 -0.85
N LYS A 159 24.16 -12.22 -2.09
CA LYS A 159 25.05 -13.13 -2.83
C LYS A 159 26.47 -13.16 -2.28
N THR A 160 26.92 -12.10 -1.65
CA THR A 160 28.28 -12.03 -1.08
C THR A 160 28.37 -12.78 0.26
N LEU A 161 27.24 -12.91 0.96
CA LEU A 161 27.14 -13.61 2.26
C LEU A 161 26.78 -15.11 2.12
N ALA A 162 26.46 -15.56 0.93
CA ALA A 162 26.15 -16.97 0.62
C ALA A 162 27.38 -17.70 0.07
#